data_09e515f0b8cfe435e333a8a39e4f0535
#
_entry.id   09e515f0b8cfe435e333a8a39e4f0535
#
_cell.length_a   1.000
_cell.length_b   1.000
_cell.length_c   1.000
_cell.angle_alpha   90.00
_cell.angle_beta   90.00
_cell.angle_gamma   90.00
#
_symmetry.space_group_name_H-M   'P 1'
#
loop_
_entity.id
_entity.type
_entity.pdbx_description
1 polymer ?
#
loop_
_entity_poly.entity_id
_entity_poly.type
_entity_poly.pdbx_seq_one_letter_code
_entity_poly.pdbx_strand_id
1 'polypeptide(L)'
;MADILDQTLVIGGSGRVGQLLARAWARAGHSPTLQYRGGPLDWSGRQIAWQPLDEPLPPARYAAMIVLAGAVRGDLSLNAHLADACLRAADQAGIGKILLASSSAVYGANNGQPCREDTPLAPVNDYGRAKIAAEVVADRWRARGLAVTCLRIGNVAGADALLTNPARPLLLDHFGNGATPLRSYIGAQTMARVLAALLLQDLPPVLNLAAPIPVAMGDLAAASGLPWQYQPAPATAYPRITLDCTALAARVAFTAADSTAAEMIAQWHASKGPQ
;
A
#
# COMPACT_ATOMS: atom_id res chain seq x y z
N MET A 1 -26.66 -4.34 -9.09
CA MET A 1 -26.03 -4.89 -7.85
C MET A 1 -25.07 -3.83 -7.37
N ALA A 2 -25.02 -3.54 -6.06
CA ALA A 2 -24.03 -2.62 -5.51
C ALA A 2 -22.62 -3.18 -5.78
N ASP A 3 -21.68 -2.31 -6.15
CA ASP A 3 -20.28 -2.68 -6.38
C ASP A 3 -19.71 -3.27 -5.08
N ILE A 4 -18.92 -4.34 -5.17
CA ILE A 4 -18.26 -4.95 -4.01
C ILE A 4 -17.43 -3.94 -3.24
N LEU A 5 -16.82 -2.98 -3.94
CA LEU A 5 -16.02 -1.92 -3.30
C LEU A 5 -16.90 -1.04 -2.39
N ASP A 6 -18.14 -0.71 -2.79
CA ASP A 6 -19.06 0.09 -1.96
C ASP A 6 -19.59 -0.71 -0.74
N GLN A 7 -19.43 -2.03 -0.76
CA GLN A 7 -19.72 -2.93 0.37
C GLN A 7 -18.43 -3.31 1.15
N THR A 8 -17.32 -2.61 0.89
CA THR A 8 -16.03 -2.89 1.53
C THR A 8 -15.80 -1.97 2.72
N LEU A 9 -15.27 -2.55 3.80
CA LEU A 9 -14.73 -1.82 4.94
C LEU A 9 -13.23 -1.60 4.75
N VAL A 10 -12.78 -0.36 4.81
CA VAL A 10 -11.36 0.03 4.68
C VAL A 10 -10.83 0.48 6.03
N ILE A 11 -9.94 -0.30 6.62
CA ILE A 11 -9.29 -0.01 7.90
C ILE A 11 -8.04 0.84 7.65
N GLY A 12 -7.89 1.93 8.39
CA GLY A 12 -6.80 2.89 8.21
C GLY A 12 -7.10 3.98 7.18
N GLY A 13 -8.37 4.33 6.99
CA GLY A 13 -8.81 5.41 6.11
C GLY A 13 -8.17 6.76 6.43
N SER A 14 -7.84 7.03 7.70
CA SER A 14 -7.14 8.25 8.13
C SER A 14 -5.62 8.25 7.84
N GLY A 15 -5.04 7.12 7.45
CA GLY A 15 -3.64 7.02 7.05
C GLY A 15 -3.35 7.68 5.69
N ARG A 16 -2.07 7.96 5.39
CA ARG A 16 -1.68 8.61 4.12
C ARG A 16 -2.22 7.85 2.89
N VAL A 17 -2.02 6.54 2.83
CA VAL A 17 -2.53 5.72 1.72
C VAL A 17 -4.04 5.71 1.71
N GLY A 18 -4.69 5.56 2.87
CA GLY A 18 -6.15 5.56 2.99
C GLY A 18 -6.79 6.84 2.45
N GLN A 19 -6.23 8.01 2.78
CA GLN A 19 -6.72 9.29 2.28
C GLN A 19 -6.53 9.45 0.77
N LEU A 20 -5.40 9.00 0.21
CA LEU A 20 -5.17 9.01 -1.24
C LEU A 20 -6.18 8.13 -1.97
N LEU A 21 -6.41 6.92 -1.47
CA LEU A 21 -7.39 5.98 -2.03
C LEU A 21 -8.82 6.48 -1.91
N ALA A 22 -9.20 7.05 -0.76
CA ALA A 22 -10.53 7.64 -0.57
C ALA A 22 -10.84 8.68 -1.65
N ARG A 23 -9.92 9.61 -1.88
CA ARG A 23 -10.08 10.64 -2.93
C ARG A 23 -10.11 10.05 -4.33
N ALA A 24 -9.32 9.00 -4.59
CA ALA A 24 -9.33 8.32 -5.89
C ALA A 24 -10.66 7.58 -6.12
N TRP A 25 -11.18 6.88 -5.12
CA TRP A 25 -12.48 6.20 -5.18
C TRP A 25 -13.63 7.17 -5.34
N ALA A 26 -13.65 8.27 -4.58
CA ALA A 26 -14.68 9.32 -4.73
C ALA A 26 -14.76 9.85 -6.16
N ARG A 27 -13.60 10.11 -6.80
CA ARG A 27 -13.55 10.54 -8.21
C ARG A 27 -14.04 9.50 -9.20
N ALA A 28 -13.85 8.23 -8.87
CA ALA A 28 -14.34 7.11 -9.67
C ALA A 28 -15.83 6.77 -9.38
N GLY A 29 -16.49 7.51 -8.46
CA GLY A 29 -17.88 7.29 -8.11
C GLY A 29 -18.11 6.16 -7.10
N HIS A 30 -17.07 5.70 -6.41
CA HIS A 30 -17.14 4.66 -5.38
C HIS A 30 -17.16 5.24 -3.97
N SER A 31 -17.83 4.53 -3.06
CA SER A 31 -18.03 4.99 -1.69
C SER A 31 -17.92 3.86 -0.66
N PRO A 32 -16.71 3.23 -0.50
CA PRO A 32 -16.49 2.25 0.56
C PRO A 32 -16.68 2.87 1.95
N THR A 33 -16.90 2.03 2.96
CA THR A 33 -16.93 2.49 4.35
C THR A 33 -15.51 2.67 4.86
N LEU A 34 -15.17 3.87 5.33
CA LEU A 34 -13.83 4.16 5.88
C LEU A 34 -13.83 4.13 7.41
N GLN A 35 -12.87 3.41 7.96
CA GLN A 35 -12.63 3.40 9.42
C GLN A 35 -11.66 4.53 9.79
N TYR A 36 -11.94 5.19 10.94
CA TYR A 36 -11.06 6.16 11.59
C TYR A 36 -10.96 5.95 13.09
N ARG A 37 -9.91 6.55 13.74
CA ARG A 37 -9.70 6.48 15.19
C ARG A 37 -9.87 7.82 15.89
N GLY A 38 -9.31 8.89 15.36
CA GLY A 38 -9.16 10.17 16.05
C GLY A 38 -10.22 11.22 15.73
N GLY A 39 -11.07 10.96 14.75
CA GLY A 39 -12.13 11.89 14.31
C GLY A 39 -12.56 11.60 12.89
N PRO A 40 -13.76 12.09 12.49
CA PRO A 40 -14.28 11.83 11.15
C PRO A 40 -13.34 12.38 10.07
N LEU A 41 -13.33 11.71 8.93
CA LEU A 41 -12.53 12.07 7.77
C LEU A 41 -13.27 13.10 6.91
N ASP A 42 -12.54 13.84 6.10
CA ASP A 42 -13.10 14.58 4.97
C ASP A 42 -13.49 13.58 3.87
N TRP A 43 -14.62 12.93 4.10
CA TRP A 43 -15.16 11.83 3.30
C TRP A 43 -16.68 11.88 3.30
N SER A 44 -17.30 11.99 2.15
CA SER A 44 -18.76 12.08 2.01
C SER A 44 -19.48 10.72 2.13
N GLY A 45 -18.73 9.61 2.01
CA GLY A 45 -19.26 8.26 2.15
C GLY A 45 -19.43 7.82 3.61
N ARG A 46 -19.82 6.56 3.80
CA ARG A 46 -19.98 5.99 5.15
C ARG A 46 -18.63 5.94 5.87
N GLN A 47 -18.67 6.26 7.16
CA GLN A 47 -17.52 6.21 8.05
C GLN A 47 -17.88 5.51 9.35
N ILE A 48 -16.91 4.82 9.94
CA ILE A 48 -17.07 4.24 11.27
C ILE A 48 -15.90 4.64 12.18
N ALA A 49 -16.23 5.06 13.40
CA ALA A 49 -15.28 5.11 14.48
C ALA A 49 -15.06 3.69 14.99
N TRP A 50 -13.85 3.17 14.92
CA TRP A 50 -13.53 1.84 15.42
C TRP A 50 -12.05 1.73 15.77
N GLN A 51 -11.78 1.12 16.93
CA GLN A 51 -10.43 0.83 17.42
C GLN A 51 -10.25 -0.69 17.47
N PRO A 52 -9.66 -1.31 16.43
CA PRO A 52 -9.59 -2.77 16.31
C PRO A 52 -8.97 -3.51 17.49
N LEU A 53 -8.05 -2.87 18.23
CA LEU A 53 -7.38 -3.47 19.38
C LEU A 53 -8.21 -3.44 20.65
N ASP A 54 -9.16 -2.50 20.75
CA ASP A 54 -9.80 -2.15 22.00
C ASP A 54 -11.28 -2.59 22.06
N GLU A 55 -11.92 -2.73 20.90
CA GLU A 55 -13.37 -2.93 20.81
C GLU A 55 -13.76 -3.86 19.65
N PRO A 56 -14.92 -4.54 19.74
CA PRO A 56 -15.45 -5.33 18.64
C PRO A 56 -15.86 -4.44 17.47
N LEU A 57 -15.86 -5.01 16.26
CA LEU A 57 -16.38 -4.31 15.08
C LEU A 57 -17.86 -3.98 15.26
N PRO A 58 -18.29 -2.71 15.07
CA PRO A 58 -19.68 -2.35 15.12
C PRO A 58 -20.53 -3.18 14.14
N PRO A 59 -21.74 -3.61 14.52
CA PRO A 59 -22.58 -4.45 13.69
C PRO A 59 -22.89 -3.79 12.34
N ALA A 60 -22.42 -4.41 11.26
CA ALA A 60 -22.71 -4.01 9.89
C ALA A 60 -22.40 -5.19 8.96
N ARG A 61 -22.92 -5.13 7.72
CA ARG A 61 -22.61 -6.13 6.69
C ARG A 61 -21.62 -5.56 5.70
N TYR A 62 -20.50 -6.27 5.52
CA TYR A 62 -19.49 -5.98 4.53
C TYR A 62 -19.19 -7.23 3.70
N ALA A 63 -19.04 -7.06 2.39
CA ALA A 63 -18.64 -8.15 1.49
C ALA A 63 -17.13 -8.40 1.54
N ALA A 64 -16.35 -7.35 1.80
CA ALA A 64 -14.89 -7.42 1.85
C ALA A 64 -14.31 -6.44 2.88
N MET A 65 -13.02 -6.66 3.22
CA MET A 65 -12.24 -5.78 4.07
C MET A 65 -10.89 -5.49 3.43
N ILE A 66 -10.47 -4.22 3.43
CA ILE A 66 -9.11 -3.81 3.07
C ILE A 66 -8.44 -3.25 4.33
N VAL A 67 -7.37 -3.90 4.79
CA VAL A 67 -6.64 -3.49 6.00
C VAL A 67 -5.38 -2.75 5.58
N LEU A 68 -5.42 -1.41 5.61
CA LEU A 68 -4.28 -0.53 5.35
C LEU A 68 -3.59 -0.09 6.65
N ALA A 69 -4.25 -0.28 7.80
CA ALA A 69 -3.73 0.12 9.10
C ALA A 69 -2.43 -0.62 9.42
N GLY A 70 -1.48 0.11 9.97
CA GLY A 70 -0.20 -0.43 10.43
C GLY A 70 0.72 0.68 10.92
N ALA A 71 1.64 0.33 11.81
CA ALA A 71 2.66 1.22 12.33
C ALA A 71 3.88 1.23 11.39
N VAL A 72 4.35 2.41 11.00
CA VAL A 72 5.60 2.61 10.24
C VAL A 72 6.71 3.17 11.12
N ARG A 73 6.38 3.64 12.33
CA ARG A 73 7.26 4.18 13.36
C ARG A 73 6.66 3.88 14.73
N GLY A 74 7.46 4.01 15.79
CA GLY A 74 7.04 3.73 17.17
C GLY A 74 6.97 2.23 17.42
N ASP A 75 5.94 1.77 18.08
CA ASP A 75 5.75 0.34 18.38
C ASP A 75 5.32 -0.43 17.12
N LEU A 76 6.29 -1.05 16.47
CA LEU A 76 6.07 -1.83 15.25
C LEU A 76 5.40 -3.19 15.51
N SER A 77 5.38 -3.68 16.76
CA SER A 77 4.66 -4.92 17.12
C SER A 77 3.16 -4.81 16.88
N LEU A 78 2.64 -3.59 16.89
CA LEU A 78 1.23 -3.29 16.57
C LEU A 78 0.80 -3.79 15.18
N ASN A 79 1.72 -4.00 14.23
CA ASN A 79 1.35 -4.52 12.91
C ASN A 79 0.74 -5.93 13.00
N ALA A 80 1.32 -6.83 13.79
CA ALA A 80 0.80 -8.18 13.99
C ALA A 80 -0.50 -8.16 14.80
N HIS A 81 -0.57 -7.34 15.86
CA HIS A 81 -1.76 -7.22 16.71
C HIS A 81 -2.95 -6.64 15.93
N LEU A 82 -2.74 -5.59 15.13
CA LEU A 82 -3.76 -5.01 14.26
C LEU A 82 -4.24 -6.01 13.19
N ALA A 83 -3.31 -6.75 12.58
CA ALA A 83 -3.67 -7.79 11.63
C ALA A 83 -4.58 -8.84 12.29
N ASP A 84 -4.20 -9.36 13.48
CA ASP A 84 -5.01 -10.35 14.19
C ASP A 84 -6.39 -9.82 14.58
N ALA A 85 -6.45 -8.61 15.12
CA ALA A 85 -7.71 -7.98 15.54
C ALA A 85 -8.66 -7.77 14.35
N CYS A 86 -8.13 -7.27 13.20
CA CYS A 86 -8.93 -7.06 11.99
C CYS A 86 -9.41 -8.40 11.38
N LEU A 87 -8.54 -9.41 11.34
CA LEU A 87 -8.90 -10.72 10.78
C LEU A 87 -9.90 -11.47 11.66
N ARG A 88 -9.77 -11.38 12.99
CA ARG A 88 -10.76 -11.88 13.94
C ARG A 88 -12.12 -11.21 13.76
N ALA A 89 -12.13 -9.88 13.62
CA ALA A 89 -13.35 -9.13 13.39
C ALA A 89 -14.00 -9.51 12.03
N ALA A 90 -13.19 -9.73 11.00
CA ALA A 90 -13.68 -10.18 9.69
C ALA A 90 -14.31 -11.57 9.77
N ASP A 91 -13.68 -12.53 10.46
CA ASP A 91 -14.20 -13.88 10.71
C ASP A 91 -15.54 -13.84 11.43
N GLN A 92 -15.61 -13.09 12.55
CA GLN A 92 -16.83 -12.93 13.36
C GLN A 92 -17.97 -12.26 12.58
N ALA A 93 -17.65 -11.32 11.68
CA ALA A 93 -18.64 -10.61 10.86
C ALA A 93 -19.00 -11.36 9.56
N GLY A 94 -18.39 -12.52 9.29
CA GLY A 94 -18.61 -13.29 8.07
C GLY A 94 -18.10 -12.59 6.81
N ILE A 95 -17.04 -11.77 6.91
CA ILE A 95 -16.45 -11.07 5.76
C ILE A 95 -15.60 -12.04 4.95
N GLY A 96 -16.09 -12.39 3.75
CA GLY A 96 -15.53 -13.47 2.96
C GLY A 96 -14.23 -13.16 2.21
N LYS A 97 -13.81 -11.89 2.12
CA LYS A 97 -12.60 -11.50 1.36
C LYS A 97 -11.81 -10.40 2.05
N ILE A 98 -10.52 -10.64 2.28
CA ILE A 98 -9.67 -9.67 2.97
C ILE A 98 -8.40 -9.40 2.17
N LEU A 99 -8.10 -8.11 1.96
CA LEU A 99 -6.82 -7.62 1.45
C LEU A 99 -6.04 -6.98 2.61
N LEU A 100 -4.93 -7.60 3.01
CA LEU A 100 -4.08 -7.12 4.10
C LEU A 100 -2.83 -6.45 3.55
N ALA A 101 -2.63 -5.17 3.87
CA ALA A 101 -1.44 -4.44 3.44
C ALA A 101 -0.17 -4.96 4.14
N SER A 102 0.69 -5.62 3.36
CA SER A 102 2.09 -5.89 3.66
C SER A 102 2.97 -4.88 2.93
N SER A 103 4.26 -5.15 2.75
CA SER A 103 5.21 -4.23 2.16
C SER A 103 6.31 -4.96 1.41
N SER A 104 6.85 -4.36 0.36
CA SER A 104 8.08 -4.81 -0.31
C SER A 104 9.30 -4.86 0.63
N ALA A 105 9.25 -4.16 1.78
CA ALA A 105 10.32 -4.17 2.79
C ALA A 105 10.57 -5.57 3.40
N VAL A 106 9.66 -6.52 3.23
CA VAL A 106 9.83 -7.92 3.68
C VAL A 106 10.95 -8.64 2.92
N TYR A 107 11.24 -8.23 1.68
CA TYR A 107 12.24 -8.87 0.82
C TYR A 107 13.66 -8.40 1.07
N GLY A 108 13.86 -7.18 1.57
CA GLY A 108 15.18 -6.53 1.58
C GLY A 108 15.66 -6.16 0.18
N ALA A 109 16.95 -6.29 -0.07
CA ALA A 109 17.59 -5.82 -1.30
C ALA A 109 17.61 -6.84 -2.45
N ASN A 110 17.49 -8.12 -2.16
CA ASN A 110 17.52 -9.22 -3.13
C ASN A 110 18.65 -9.11 -4.19
N ASN A 111 19.84 -8.64 -3.79
CA ASN A 111 20.99 -8.41 -4.68
C ASN A 111 20.63 -7.57 -5.94
N GLY A 112 19.66 -6.68 -5.84
CA GLY A 112 19.19 -5.85 -6.96
C GLY A 112 18.30 -6.56 -7.99
N GLN A 113 17.99 -7.84 -7.78
CA GLN A 113 17.05 -8.57 -8.64
C GLN A 113 15.60 -8.24 -8.25
N PRO A 114 14.65 -8.22 -9.21
CA PRO A 114 13.25 -8.07 -8.88
C PRO A 114 12.76 -9.18 -7.93
N CYS A 115 12.04 -8.79 -6.88
CA CYS A 115 11.49 -9.74 -5.91
C CYS A 115 10.16 -10.32 -6.41
N ARG A 116 10.07 -11.61 -6.51
CA ARG A 116 8.83 -12.38 -6.78
C ARG A 116 8.16 -12.74 -5.46
N GLU A 117 6.91 -13.18 -5.51
CA GLU A 117 6.17 -13.58 -4.30
C GLU A 117 6.83 -14.76 -3.56
N ASP A 118 7.55 -15.60 -4.26
CA ASP A 118 8.30 -16.75 -3.74
C ASP A 118 9.76 -16.42 -3.34
N THR A 119 10.22 -15.17 -3.55
CA THR A 119 11.56 -14.74 -3.13
C THR A 119 11.69 -14.86 -1.61
N PRO A 120 12.80 -15.43 -1.08
CA PRO A 120 13.06 -15.53 0.35
C PRO A 120 12.97 -14.16 1.05
N LEU A 121 12.34 -14.14 2.21
CA LEU A 121 12.19 -12.92 3.01
C LEU A 121 13.48 -12.62 3.78
N ALA A 122 14.07 -11.45 3.55
CA ALA A 122 15.33 -11.01 4.15
C ALA A 122 15.27 -9.51 4.52
N PRO A 123 14.36 -9.09 5.41
CA PRO A 123 14.12 -7.69 5.73
C PRO A 123 15.37 -7.04 6.33
N VAL A 124 15.72 -5.85 5.85
CA VAL A 124 16.89 -5.09 6.30
C VAL A 124 16.57 -4.13 7.46
N ASN A 125 15.31 -4.01 7.85
CA ASN A 125 14.86 -3.12 8.93
C ASN A 125 13.70 -3.71 9.75
N ASP A 126 13.44 -3.10 10.92
CA ASP A 126 12.40 -3.56 11.84
C ASP A 126 10.99 -3.48 11.24
N TYR A 127 10.73 -2.51 10.38
CA TYR A 127 9.44 -2.39 9.70
C TYR A 127 9.16 -3.61 8.80
N GLY A 128 10.16 -4.05 8.00
CA GLY A 128 10.02 -5.27 7.20
C GLY A 128 9.78 -6.51 8.07
N ARG A 129 10.51 -6.63 9.20
CA ARG A 129 10.29 -7.70 10.19
C ARG A 129 8.89 -7.69 10.78
N ALA A 130 8.37 -6.51 11.11
CA ALA A 130 7.01 -6.35 11.63
C ALA A 130 5.94 -6.70 10.59
N LYS A 131 6.19 -6.43 9.30
CA LYS A 131 5.27 -6.83 8.22
C LYS A 131 5.29 -8.34 8.00
N ILE A 132 6.44 -9.00 8.12
CA ILE A 132 6.50 -10.48 8.12
C ILE A 132 5.67 -11.04 9.28
N ALA A 133 5.78 -10.48 10.49
CA ALA A 133 4.96 -10.92 11.62
C ALA A 133 3.44 -10.80 11.34
N ALA A 134 3.01 -9.76 10.65
CA ALA A 134 1.61 -9.63 10.22
C ALA A 134 1.22 -10.66 9.14
N GLU A 135 2.13 -11.01 8.20
CA GLU A 135 1.88 -12.08 7.22
C GLU A 135 1.75 -13.45 7.90
N VAL A 136 2.58 -13.74 8.92
CA VAL A 136 2.47 -14.97 9.74
C VAL A 136 1.12 -15.05 10.46
N VAL A 137 0.58 -13.95 10.93
CA VAL A 137 -0.78 -13.90 11.48
C VAL A 137 -1.81 -14.25 10.38
N ALA A 138 -1.68 -13.66 9.19
CA ALA A 138 -2.58 -13.98 8.08
C ALA A 138 -2.53 -15.47 7.69
N ASP A 139 -1.35 -16.13 7.73
CA ASP A 139 -1.21 -17.56 7.49
C ASP A 139 -2.04 -18.40 8.50
N ARG A 140 -2.01 -18.02 9.78
CA ARG A 140 -2.81 -18.71 10.83
C ARG A 140 -4.31 -18.59 10.55
N TRP A 141 -4.78 -17.43 10.10
CA TRP A 141 -6.18 -17.23 9.76
C TRP A 141 -6.57 -17.95 8.46
N ARG A 142 -5.68 -18.01 7.45
CA ARG A 142 -5.89 -18.83 6.24
C ARG A 142 -6.05 -20.31 6.59
N ALA A 143 -5.22 -20.83 7.51
CA ALA A 143 -5.33 -22.21 7.98
C ALA A 143 -6.68 -22.51 8.66
N ARG A 144 -7.42 -21.47 9.10
CA ARG A 144 -8.77 -21.55 9.66
C ARG A 144 -9.87 -21.34 8.61
N GLY A 145 -9.52 -21.15 7.35
CA GLY A 145 -10.44 -21.00 6.22
C GLY A 145 -10.75 -19.55 5.81
N LEU A 146 -10.12 -18.54 6.43
CA LEU A 146 -10.37 -17.15 6.07
C LEU A 146 -9.62 -16.77 4.78
N ALA A 147 -10.30 -16.21 3.78
CA ALA A 147 -9.68 -15.81 2.51
C ALA A 147 -8.94 -14.47 2.67
N VAL A 148 -7.65 -14.54 2.99
CA VAL A 148 -6.77 -13.38 3.20
C VAL A 148 -5.67 -13.37 2.16
N THR A 149 -5.52 -12.26 1.43
CA THR A 149 -4.37 -12.00 0.57
C THR A 149 -3.50 -10.91 1.18
N CYS A 150 -2.23 -11.21 1.42
CA CYS A 150 -1.22 -10.23 1.82
C CYS A 150 -0.72 -9.50 0.57
N LEU A 151 -0.92 -8.19 0.51
CA LEU A 151 -0.42 -7.35 -0.58
C LEU A 151 0.93 -6.76 -0.19
N ARG A 152 2.02 -7.24 -0.80
CA ARG A 152 3.37 -6.69 -0.63
C ARG A 152 3.50 -5.44 -1.49
N ILE A 153 3.10 -4.32 -0.91
CA ILE A 153 3.00 -3.04 -1.60
C ILE A 153 4.40 -2.44 -1.76
N GLY A 154 4.72 -1.97 -2.97
CA GLY A 154 5.85 -1.10 -3.24
C GLY A 154 5.64 0.30 -2.66
N ASN A 155 6.28 1.31 -3.24
CA ASN A 155 6.04 2.69 -2.83
C ASN A 155 4.74 3.22 -3.45
N VAL A 156 3.97 3.97 -2.68
CA VAL A 156 2.78 4.67 -3.17
C VAL A 156 3.14 6.14 -3.34
N ALA A 157 3.10 6.64 -4.56
CA ALA A 157 3.45 8.03 -4.85
C ALA A 157 2.56 9.00 -4.06
N GLY A 158 3.19 9.88 -3.28
CA GLY A 158 2.51 10.81 -2.39
C GLY A 158 2.20 10.29 -0.98
N ALA A 159 2.47 9.01 -0.69
CA ALA A 159 2.47 8.46 0.66
C ALA A 159 3.86 7.98 1.11
N ASP A 160 4.81 7.92 0.20
CA ASP A 160 6.18 7.46 0.38
C ASP A 160 7.07 8.50 1.09
N ALA A 161 8.25 8.05 1.54
CA ALA A 161 9.19 8.89 2.27
C ALA A 161 9.83 10.00 1.40
N LEU A 162 9.93 9.83 0.08
CA LEU A 162 10.50 10.84 -0.80
C LEU A 162 9.59 12.06 -0.90
N LEU A 163 8.38 11.87 -1.42
CA LEU A 163 7.47 12.96 -1.74
C LEU A 163 6.87 13.61 -0.49
N THR A 164 6.76 12.89 0.62
CA THR A 164 6.26 13.41 1.91
C THR A 164 7.35 13.95 2.82
N ASN A 165 8.63 13.90 2.43
CA ASN A 165 9.71 14.50 3.20
C ASN A 165 9.50 16.04 3.27
N PRO A 166 9.48 16.65 4.46
CA PRO A 166 9.35 18.12 4.57
C PRO A 166 10.65 18.86 4.23
N ALA A 167 11.81 18.20 4.31
CA ALA A 167 13.09 18.83 4.02
C ALA A 167 13.19 19.23 2.55
N ARG A 168 13.72 20.43 2.32
CA ARG A 168 14.00 20.97 0.97
C ARG A 168 15.41 21.56 0.93
N PRO A 169 16.19 21.35 -0.16
CA PRO A 169 15.87 20.44 -1.26
C PRO A 169 15.79 18.97 -0.82
N LEU A 170 15.09 18.12 -1.61
CA LEU A 170 15.12 16.67 -1.42
C LEU A 170 16.54 16.18 -1.75
N LEU A 171 17.10 15.34 -0.90
CA LEU A 171 18.41 14.73 -1.14
C LEU A 171 18.20 13.34 -1.74
N LEU A 172 18.79 13.11 -2.93
CA LEU A 172 18.72 11.82 -3.61
C LEU A 172 20.10 11.21 -3.73
N ASP A 173 20.22 9.97 -3.30
CA ASP A 173 21.43 9.19 -3.49
C ASP A 173 21.81 9.13 -4.97
N HIS A 174 23.07 9.38 -5.25
CA HIS A 174 23.66 9.33 -6.57
C HIS A 174 24.73 8.26 -6.61
N PHE A 175 24.54 7.26 -7.44
CA PHE A 175 25.49 6.17 -7.65
C PHE A 175 26.52 6.53 -8.71
N GLY A 176 27.69 5.88 -8.71
CA GLY A 176 28.83 6.23 -9.56
C GLY A 176 28.55 6.22 -11.08
N ASN A 177 27.44 5.64 -11.51
CA ASN A 177 26.99 5.65 -12.92
C ASN A 177 25.99 6.77 -13.25
N GLY A 178 25.78 7.74 -12.36
CA GLY A 178 24.80 8.82 -12.56
C GLY A 178 23.35 8.47 -12.22
N ALA A 179 23.08 7.25 -11.77
CA ALA A 179 21.74 6.79 -11.49
C ALA A 179 21.27 7.19 -10.07
N THR A 180 19.96 7.41 -9.94
CA THR A 180 19.27 7.49 -8.64
C THR A 180 18.65 6.15 -8.30
N PRO A 181 18.20 5.93 -7.03
CA PRO A 181 17.60 4.66 -6.64
C PRO A 181 16.42 4.28 -7.52
N LEU A 182 16.37 3.03 -7.99
CA LEU A 182 15.26 2.46 -8.75
C LEU A 182 14.32 1.69 -7.79
N ARG A 183 13.03 2.01 -7.82
CA ARG A 183 12.03 1.43 -6.91
C ARG A 183 10.74 1.10 -7.64
N SER A 184 10.01 0.10 -7.14
CA SER A 184 8.63 -0.17 -7.59
C SER A 184 7.69 0.81 -6.93
N TYR A 185 6.99 1.58 -7.76
CA TYR A 185 6.00 2.58 -7.37
C TYR A 185 4.63 2.27 -7.96
N ILE A 186 3.60 2.86 -7.39
CA ILE A 186 2.25 2.90 -7.94
C ILE A 186 1.60 4.25 -7.62
N GLY A 187 0.86 4.80 -8.57
CA GLY A 187 0.03 6.00 -8.36
C GLY A 187 -1.24 5.67 -7.58
N ALA A 188 -1.79 6.65 -6.88
CA ALA A 188 -2.94 6.45 -6.00
C ALA A 188 -4.22 6.03 -6.74
N GLN A 189 -4.51 6.61 -7.91
CA GLN A 189 -5.68 6.24 -8.72
C GLN A 189 -5.51 4.84 -9.32
N THR A 190 -4.31 4.53 -9.82
CA THR A 190 -3.97 3.20 -10.30
C THR A 190 -4.13 2.16 -9.19
N MET A 191 -3.62 2.42 -7.98
CA MET A 191 -3.80 1.53 -6.84
C MET A 191 -5.27 1.35 -6.46
N ALA A 192 -6.07 2.41 -6.47
CA ALA A 192 -7.50 2.37 -6.17
C ALA A 192 -8.25 1.45 -7.16
N ARG A 193 -7.95 1.57 -8.46
CA ARG A 193 -8.50 0.72 -9.52
C ARG A 193 -8.04 -0.74 -9.37
N VAL A 194 -6.77 -0.96 -9.07
CA VAL A 194 -6.21 -2.29 -8.83
C VAL A 194 -6.91 -2.98 -7.67
N LEU A 195 -7.04 -2.31 -6.52
CA LEU A 195 -7.71 -2.88 -5.34
C LEU A 195 -9.18 -3.24 -5.64
N ALA A 196 -9.91 -2.38 -6.34
CA ALA A 196 -11.28 -2.67 -6.77
C ALA A 196 -11.36 -3.93 -7.65
N ALA A 197 -10.45 -4.07 -8.62
CA ALA A 197 -10.40 -5.23 -9.51
C ALA A 197 -10.02 -6.53 -8.77
N LEU A 198 -9.13 -6.46 -7.77
CA LEU A 198 -8.72 -7.61 -6.97
C LEU A 198 -9.85 -8.13 -6.07
N LEU A 199 -10.74 -7.26 -5.60
CA LEU A 199 -11.89 -7.67 -4.81
C LEU A 199 -12.85 -8.61 -5.57
N LEU A 200 -12.82 -8.59 -6.88
CA LEU A 200 -13.70 -9.40 -7.75
C LEU A 200 -13.10 -10.78 -8.12
N GLN A 201 -11.89 -11.10 -7.64
CA GLN A 201 -11.15 -12.27 -8.11
C GLN A 201 -10.75 -13.19 -6.96
N ASP A 202 -10.56 -14.47 -7.24
CA ASP A 202 -9.85 -15.36 -6.34
C ASP A 202 -8.34 -15.08 -6.41
N LEU A 203 -7.75 -14.86 -5.24
CA LEU A 203 -6.39 -14.37 -5.13
C LEU A 203 -5.49 -15.39 -4.42
N PRO A 204 -4.18 -15.39 -4.75
CA PRO A 204 -3.21 -16.19 -4.01
C PRO A 204 -3.02 -15.61 -2.58
N PRO A 205 -2.41 -16.38 -1.67
CA PRO A 205 -2.11 -15.93 -0.31
C PRO A 205 -1.29 -14.64 -0.24
N VAL A 206 -0.41 -14.42 -1.22
CA VAL A 206 0.48 -13.25 -1.31
C VAL A 206 0.46 -12.73 -2.75
N LEU A 207 0.52 -11.40 -2.90
CA LEU A 207 0.62 -10.75 -4.20
C LEU A 207 1.46 -9.47 -4.09
N ASN A 208 2.43 -9.29 -4.97
CA ASN A 208 3.15 -8.05 -5.12
C ASN A 208 2.25 -6.96 -5.72
N LEU A 209 2.32 -5.74 -5.17
CA LEU A 209 1.48 -4.64 -5.64
C LEU A 209 2.32 -3.40 -5.94
N ALA A 210 2.56 -3.17 -7.22
CA ALA A 210 3.13 -1.95 -7.78
C ALA A 210 2.76 -1.88 -9.28
N ALA A 211 3.04 -0.74 -9.92
CA ALA A 211 3.01 -0.68 -11.39
C ALA A 211 4.11 -1.59 -11.98
N PRO A 212 3.88 -2.18 -13.17
CA PRO A 212 4.76 -3.23 -13.71
C PRO A 212 6.22 -2.80 -13.94
N ILE A 213 6.45 -1.52 -14.28
CA ILE A 213 7.79 -1.00 -14.57
C ILE A 213 8.26 -0.13 -13.40
N PRO A 214 9.43 -0.43 -12.80
CA PRO A 214 10.01 0.39 -11.75
C PRO A 214 10.38 1.80 -12.23
N VAL A 215 10.40 2.76 -11.30
CA VAL A 215 10.68 4.18 -11.59
C VAL A 215 11.91 4.63 -10.83
N ALA A 216 12.77 5.42 -11.46
CA ALA A 216 13.88 6.07 -10.79
C ALA A 216 13.37 7.20 -9.88
N MET A 217 13.91 7.28 -8.66
CA MET A 217 13.46 8.30 -7.70
C MET A 217 13.78 9.73 -8.19
N GLY A 218 14.82 9.90 -9.02
CA GLY A 218 15.14 11.16 -9.67
C GLY A 218 14.06 11.62 -10.65
N ASP A 219 13.48 10.68 -11.41
CA ASP A 219 12.39 10.99 -12.34
C ASP A 219 11.13 11.44 -11.59
N LEU A 220 10.82 10.80 -10.44
CA LEU A 220 9.72 11.22 -9.58
C LEU A 220 9.96 12.59 -8.97
N ALA A 221 11.17 12.86 -8.49
CA ALA A 221 11.53 14.17 -7.94
C ALA A 221 11.43 15.26 -9.01
N ALA A 222 11.96 15.01 -10.21
CA ALA A 222 11.86 15.93 -11.35
C ALA A 222 10.40 16.19 -11.75
N ALA A 223 9.59 15.14 -11.90
CA ALA A 223 8.18 15.27 -12.25
C ALA A 223 7.35 15.99 -11.17
N SER A 224 7.76 15.90 -9.89
CA SER A 224 7.02 16.51 -8.77
C SER A 224 7.11 18.03 -8.70
N GLY A 225 8.06 18.64 -9.40
CA GLY A 225 8.38 20.07 -9.31
C GLY A 225 9.00 20.50 -7.96
N LEU A 226 9.29 19.56 -7.06
CA LEU A 226 9.93 19.86 -5.78
C LEU A 226 11.43 20.11 -5.97
N PRO A 227 12.04 21.09 -5.26
CA PRO A 227 13.48 21.27 -5.28
C PRO A 227 14.21 20.02 -4.80
N TRP A 228 15.20 19.54 -5.55
CA TRP A 228 15.99 18.38 -5.18
C TRP A 228 17.45 18.53 -5.66
N GLN A 229 18.35 17.75 -5.06
CA GLN A 229 19.77 17.70 -5.43
C GLN A 229 20.33 16.32 -5.13
N TYR A 230 21.43 16.01 -5.78
CA TYR A 230 22.19 14.78 -5.53
C TYR A 230 22.98 14.86 -4.22
N GLN A 231 23.11 13.69 -3.58
CA GLN A 231 24.12 13.42 -2.55
C GLN A 231 24.84 12.12 -2.88
N PRO A 232 26.11 11.95 -2.48
CA PRO A 232 26.79 10.67 -2.64
C PRO A 232 26.04 9.56 -1.92
N ALA A 233 25.82 8.44 -2.62
CA ALA A 233 25.15 7.29 -2.01
C ALA A 233 26.02 6.71 -0.88
N PRO A 234 25.48 6.54 0.35
CA PRO A 234 26.21 5.86 1.41
C PRO A 234 26.46 4.38 1.02
N ALA A 235 27.51 3.77 1.59
CA ALA A 235 27.89 2.39 1.28
C ALA A 235 26.76 1.36 1.57
N THR A 236 25.83 1.73 2.45
CA THR A 236 24.65 0.92 2.80
C THR A 236 23.45 1.15 1.88
N ALA A 237 23.53 2.07 0.93
CA ALA A 237 22.44 2.35 0.01
C ALA A 237 22.30 1.26 -1.06
N TYR A 238 21.08 0.94 -1.39
CA TYR A 238 20.77 -0.03 -2.44
C TYR A 238 20.29 0.70 -3.71
N PRO A 239 21.03 0.55 -4.84
CA PRO A 239 20.66 1.20 -6.09
C PRO A 239 19.32 0.70 -6.64
N ARG A 240 18.97 -0.57 -6.38
CA ARG A 240 17.74 -1.18 -6.87
C ARG A 240 17.09 -2.02 -5.79
N ILE A 241 15.80 -1.75 -5.52
CA ILE A 241 14.89 -2.62 -4.76
C ILE A 241 13.56 -2.59 -5.52
N THR A 242 13.22 -3.67 -6.22
CA THR A 242 12.08 -3.72 -7.12
C THR A 242 11.28 -5.00 -6.93
N LEU A 243 10.00 -4.97 -7.28
CA LEU A 243 9.10 -6.09 -7.29
C LEU A 243 8.95 -6.62 -8.74
N ASP A 244 8.84 -7.91 -8.89
CA ASP A 244 8.23 -8.52 -10.07
C ASP A 244 6.72 -8.49 -9.87
N CYS A 245 6.01 -7.78 -10.72
CA CYS A 245 4.55 -7.64 -10.67
C CYS A 245 3.84 -8.43 -11.79
N THR A 246 4.50 -9.44 -12.37
CA THR A 246 3.93 -10.26 -13.45
C THR A 246 2.63 -10.94 -13.01
N ALA A 247 2.57 -11.47 -11.78
CA ALA A 247 1.37 -12.10 -11.25
C ALA A 247 0.20 -11.11 -11.09
N LEU A 248 0.48 -9.86 -10.74
CA LEU A 248 -0.52 -8.79 -10.68
C LEU A 248 -0.96 -8.36 -12.08
N ALA A 249 -0.02 -8.16 -13.01
CA ALA A 249 -0.32 -7.75 -14.40
C ALA A 249 -1.14 -8.81 -15.17
N ALA A 250 -1.02 -10.08 -14.80
CA ALA A 250 -1.88 -11.13 -15.33
C ALA A 250 -3.36 -11.04 -14.83
N ARG A 251 -3.62 -10.27 -13.78
CA ARG A 251 -4.94 -10.13 -13.15
C ARG A 251 -5.61 -8.80 -13.42
N VAL A 252 -4.83 -7.75 -13.56
CA VAL A 252 -5.33 -6.39 -13.72
C VAL A 252 -4.61 -5.72 -14.88
N ALA A 253 -5.37 -5.11 -15.79
CA ALA A 253 -4.81 -4.38 -16.91
C ALA A 253 -4.10 -3.11 -16.43
N PHE A 254 -2.89 -2.88 -16.97
CA PHE A 254 -2.13 -1.65 -16.81
C PHE A 254 -1.91 -1.00 -18.17
N THR A 255 -1.90 0.31 -18.19
CA THR A 255 -1.44 1.10 -19.33
C THR A 255 0.05 1.41 -19.19
N ALA A 256 0.73 1.78 -20.26
CA ALA A 256 2.12 2.23 -20.19
C ALA A 256 2.27 3.46 -19.26
N ALA A 257 1.27 4.34 -19.23
CA ALA A 257 1.26 5.52 -18.37
C ALA A 257 1.30 5.18 -16.87
N ASP A 258 0.61 4.12 -16.43
CA ASP A 258 0.57 3.69 -15.03
C ASP A 258 1.97 3.49 -14.42
N SER A 259 2.98 3.24 -15.25
CA SER A 259 4.37 3.00 -14.84
C SER A 259 5.28 4.22 -15.04
N THR A 260 4.75 5.40 -15.32
CA THR A 260 5.55 6.63 -15.52
C THR A 260 5.55 7.52 -14.28
N ALA A 261 6.69 8.18 -14.02
CA ALA A 261 6.80 9.19 -12.96
C ALA A 261 5.79 10.32 -13.15
N ALA A 262 5.62 10.79 -14.40
CA ALA A 262 4.70 11.87 -14.74
C ALA A 262 3.25 11.54 -14.32
N GLU A 263 2.75 10.36 -14.68
CA GLU A 263 1.39 9.93 -14.35
C GLU A 263 1.22 9.75 -12.83
N MET A 264 2.18 9.11 -12.16
CA MET A 264 2.13 8.92 -10.71
C MET A 264 2.08 10.26 -9.96
N ILE A 265 2.83 11.27 -10.42
CA ILE A 265 2.82 12.60 -9.85
C ILE A 265 1.52 13.34 -10.19
N ALA A 266 1.00 13.22 -11.40
CA ALA A 266 -0.30 13.79 -11.78
C ALA A 266 -1.42 13.25 -10.87
N GLN A 267 -1.45 11.95 -10.61
CA GLN A 267 -2.39 11.31 -9.70
C GLN A 267 -2.22 11.83 -8.26
N TRP A 268 -0.99 12.02 -7.78
CA TRP A 268 -0.71 12.60 -6.48
C TRP A 268 -1.20 14.05 -6.37
N HIS A 269 -0.89 14.89 -7.35
CA HIS A 269 -1.36 16.29 -7.37
C HIS A 269 -2.90 16.35 -7.42
N ALA A 270 -3.50 15.52 -8.27
CA ALA A 270 -4.94 15.38 -8.30
C ALA A 270 -5.53 15.03 -6.92
N SER A 271 -4.82 14.24 -6.11
CA SER A 271 -5.29 13.86 -4.77
C SER A 271 -5.23 15.00 -3.73
N LYS A 272 -4.56 16.13 -4.01
CA LYS A 272 -4.47 17.25 -3.05
C LYS A 272 -5.73 18.14 -2.98
N GLY A 273 -6.68 17.97 -3.92
CA GLY A 273 -7.84 18.86 -4.08
C GLY A 273 -7.48 20.16 -4.82
N PRO A 274 -8.46 21.00 -5.17
CA PRO A 274 -8.18 22.35 -5.64
C PRO A 274 -7.49 23.14 -4.53
N GLN A 275 -6.37 23.83 -4.86
CA GLN A 275 -5.72 24.81 -4.00
C GLN A 275 -6.56 26.07 -3.93
#